data_9c920d923cae1ffae28939b69680e0fe
#
_entry.id   9c920d923cae1ffae28939b69680e0fe
#
_cell.length_a   1.000
_cell.length_b   1.000
_cell.length_c   1.000
_cell.angle_alpha   90.00
_cell.angle_beta   90.00
_cell.angle_gamma   90.00
#
_symmetry.space_group_name_H-M   'P 1'
#
loop_
_entity.id
_entity.type
_entity.pdbx_description
1 polymer ?
#
loop_
_entity_poly.entity_id
_entity_poly.type
_entity_poly.pdbx_seq_one_letter_code
_entity_poly.pdbx_strand_id
1 'polypeptide(L)'
;MGDVMNTEAGWFHPSRRAYRYTVLLFVGLLPFGSYFAYDSIGALETVLMKLWHTDQSGVGSLYTWYSVAPILFVAPAGLMIDRIGTRRASLILSALVVLGACVVALAPSVTVAAIGRFVFGAGSESLIVAQSAILARWFRGKELALSFGVTLTIMRLGTLFSFNGISSVASRYGVNQALWVAAALCAFSLLCNLVYFAMDKHGEAALGLAEAGAGDKIALGDVKKFGRSFWYAVILCTTFYSAIFPFTALSTDFFRAKYGLPLTVAAAHVEGLFQSVWYFISHTFGTAGGTTSIIIAASMCFAPFAGGLVDRVGRRASLMALGALLMIPSHLVLGFTMVPPWLPMILLGASFVLVPAAIWPSVPLIVEKNVTGTAFGVMTMVQNAGLALFPWVNGKLQVATHGYEASAVMFASLGVAGFVFALLLLGADRRAGGALERGAHTG
;
A
#
# COMPACT_ATOMS: atom_id res chain seq x y z
N MET A 1 2.34 19.08 -38.84
CA MET A 1 3.39 18.26 -39.49
C MET A 1 3.76 17.09 -38.53
N GLY A 2 2.82 16.26 -38.13
CA GLY A 2 2.95 15.25 -37.06
C GLY A 2 2.30 13.89 -37.32
N ASP A 3 1.65 13.68 -38.46
CA ASP A 3 0.82 12.47 -38.67
C ASP A 3 1.24 11.57 -39.85
N VAL A 4 2.33 11.84 -40.54
CA VAL A 4 2.69 11.10 -41.77
C VAL A 4 3.66 9.95 -41.58
N MET A 5 4.26 9.76 -40.37
CA MET A 5 5.29 8.72 -40.14
C MET A 5 4.77 7.40 -39.50
N ASN A 6 3.47 7.18 -39.42
CA ASN A 6 2.93 6.06 -38.57
C ASN A 6 2.24 4.92 -39.36
N THR A 7 2.31 4.87 -40.68
CA THR A 7 1.59 3.87 -41.50
C THR A 7 2.37 2.54 -41.70
N GLU A 8 3.70 2.56 -41.55
CA GLU A 8 4.52 1.35 -41.74
C GLU A 8 4.79 0.56 -40.43
N ALA A 9 4.53 1.15 -39.28
CA ALA A 9 4.75 0.46 -37.99
C ALA A 9 3.62 -0.58 -37.72
N GLY A 10 3.98 -1.84 -37.58
CA GLY A 10 3.06 -2.92 -37.27
C GLY A 10 2.16 -2.61 -36.06
N TRP A 11 1.03 -3.30 -35.95
CA TRP A 11 0.01 -3.04 -34.88
C TRP A 11 0.58 -3.00 -33.46
N PHE A 12 1.64 -3.73 -33.16
CA PHE A 12 2.30 -3.82 -31.84
C PHE A 12 3.69 -3.16 -31.84
N HIS A 13 3.82 -1.98 -32.47
CA HIS A 13 5.06 -1.19 -32.44
C HIS A 13 5.14 -0.31 -31.17
N PRO A 14 6.34 -0.12 -30.53
CA PRO A 14 6.53 0.67 -29.31
C PRO A 14 6.00 2.10 -29.32
N SER A 15 5.92 2.73 -30.48
CA SER A 15 5.35 4.07 -30.64
C SER A 15 3.82 4.14 -30.46
N ARG A 16 3.12 3.01 -30.55
CA ARG A 16 1.67 2.96 -30.47
C ARG A 16 1.16 2.92 -29.02
N ARG A 17 -0.02 3.48 -28.80
CA ARG A 17 -0.69 3.47 -27.49
C ARG A 17 -0.90 2.04 -26.98
N ALA A 18 -1.30 1.10 -27.83
CA ALA A 18 -1.53 -0.30 -27.43
C ALA A 18 -0.30 -0.92 -26.74
N TYR A 19 0.89 -0.75 -27.32
CA TYR A 19 2.13 -1.23 -26.70
C TYR A 19 2.38 -0.60 -25.33
N ARG A 20 2.23 0.72 -25.22
CA ARG A 20 2.45 1.45 -23.97
C ARG A 20 1.46 1.04 -22.86
N TYR A 21 0.18 0.79 -23.20
CA TYR A 21 -0.79 0.28 -22.23
C TYR A 21 -0.54 -1.19 -21.86
N THR A 22 0.01 -2.00 -22.77
CA THR A 22 0.47 -3.36 -22.42
C THR A 22 1.65 -3.30 -21.46
N VAL A 23 2.60 -2.39 -21.66
CA VAL A 23 3.68 -2.10 -20.69
C VAL A 23 3.07 -1.70 -19.34
N LEU A 24 2.08 -0.79 -19.32
CA LEU A 24 1.40 -0.37 -18.10
C LEU A 24 0.77 -1.54 -17.34
N LEU A 25 0.13 -2.46 -18.05
CA LEU A 25 -0.46 -3.65 -17.43
C LEU A 25 0.61 -4.50 -16.72
N PHE A 26 1.70 -4.84 -17.43
CA PHE A 26 2.78 -5.64 -16.83
C PHE A 26 3.48 -4.91 -15.68
N VAL A 27 3.72 -3.62 -15.81
CA VAL A 27 4.30 -2.78 -14.75
C VAL A 27 3.35 -2.71 -13.54
N GLY A 28 2.03 -2.62 -13.75
CA GLY A 28 1.03 -2.67 -12.67
C GLY A 28 1.01 -4.01 -11.94
N LEU A 29 1.29 -5.10 -12.65
CA LEU A 29 1.32 -6.45 -12.07
C LEU A 29 2.61 -6.76 -11.28
N LEU A 30 3.66 -5.91 -11.36
CA LEU A 30 4.90 -6.13 -10.61
C LEU A 30 4.67 -6.22 -9.08
N PRO A 31 3.98 -5.28 -8.44
CA PRO A 31 3.71 -5.34 -7.02
C PRO A 31 2.42 -6.12 -6.66
N PHE A 32 1.64 -6.60 -7.62
CA PHE A 32 0.38 -7.30 -7.34
C PHE A 32 0.55 -8.48 -6.38
N GLY A 33 1.51 -9.37 -6.68
CA GLY A 33 1.81 -10.53 -5.84
C GLY A 33 2.34 -10.13 -4.46
N SER A 34 3.14 -9.05 -4.38
CA SER A 34 3.65 -8.58 -3.09
C SER A 34 2.55 -8.02 -2.20
N TYR A 35 1.58 -7.28 -2.75
CA TYR A 35 0.42 -6.82 -1.99
C TYR A 35 -0.46 -7.98 -1.53
N PHE A 36 -0.70 -8.96 -2.41
CA PHE A 36 -1.40 -10.18 -2.01
C PHE A 36 -0.70 -10.91 -0.86
N ALA A 37 0.62 -11.15 -0.98
CA ALA A 37 1.41 -11.86 0.02
C ALA A 37 1.61 -11.06 1.32
N TYR A 38 1.65 -9.73 1.24
CA TYR A 38 1.69 -8.87 2.43
C TYR A 38 0.44 -9.07 3.29
N ASP A 39 -0.73 -8.98 2.67
CA ASP A 39 -2.02 -9.02 3.35
C ASP A 39 -2.49 -10.44 3.68
N SER A 40 -1.91 -11.48 3.02
CA SER A 40 -2.21 -12.89 3.33
C SER A 40 -1.87 -13.26 4.79
N ILE A 41 -0.88 -12.62 5.38
CA ILE A 41 -0.51 -12.85 6.81
C ILE A 41 -1.67 -12.42 7.72
N GLY A 42 -2.27 -11.25 7.49
CA GLY A 42 -3.40 -10.78 8.28
C GLY A 42 -4.68 -11.56 8.02
N ALA A 43 -4.93 -11.92 6.76
CA ALA A 43 -6.07 -12.77 6.41
C ALA A 43 -5.99 -14.18 7.03
N LEU A 44 -4.78 -14.67 7.29
CA LEU A 44 -4.49 -15.97 7.88
C LEU A 44 -4.12 -15.89 9.38
N GLU A 45 -4.16 -14.72 10.02
CA GLU A 45 -3.67 -14.45 11.37
C GLU A 45 -4.02 -15.56 12.35
N THR A 46 -5.31 -15.86 12.50
CA THR A 46 -5.81 -16.88 13.45
C THR A 46 -5.23 -18.28 13.23
N VAL A 47 -5.03 -18.67 11.95
CA VAL A 47 -4.51 -20.01 11.62
C VAL A 47 -2.99 -20.03 11.70
N LEU A 48 -2.31 -18.92 11.45
CA LEU A 48 -0.85 -18.78 11.60
C LEU A 48 -0.42 -18.80 13.07
N MET A 49 -1.21 -18.21 13.98
CA MET A 49 -0.96 -18.33 15.41
C MET A 49 -0.93 -19.80 15.87
N LYS A 50 -1.83 -20.61 15.32
CA LYS A 50 -1.86 -22.06 15.61
C LYS A 50 -0.70 -22.80 14.96
N LEU A 51 -0.40 -22.49 13.69
CA LEU A 51 0.66 -23.15 12.92
C LEU A 51 2.05 -22.95 13.56
N TRP A 52 2.34 -21.74 14.01
CA TRP A 52 3.65 -21.39 14.57
C TRP A 52 3.68 -21.34 16.10
N HIS A 53 2.60 -21.80 16.76
CA HIS A 53 2.47 -21.77 18.23
C HIS A 53 2.83 -20.41 18.84
N THR A 54 2.26 -19.34 18.29
CA THR A 54 2.51 -17.94 18.67
C THR A 54 1.21 -17.21 19.01
N ASP A 55 1.33 -15.98 19.47
CA ASP A 55 0.24 -15.07 19.80
C ASP A 55 0.11 -13.93 18.76
N GLN A 56 -0.81 -13.01 18.99
CA GLN A 56 -1.01 -11.82 18.15
C GLN A 56 0.26 -10.97 18.05
N SER A 57 1.08 -10.91 19.11
CA SER A 57 2.33 -10.15 19.07
C SER A 57 3.37 -10.79 18.15
N GLY A 58 3.39 -12.12 18.07
CA GLY A 58 4.23 -12.85 17.13
C GLY A 58 3.84 -12.59 15.68
N VAL A 59 2.55 -12.66 15.35
CA VAL A 59 2.08 -12.30 14.01
C VAL A 59 2.31 -10.81 13.70
N GLY A 60 2.06 -9.92 14.67
CA GLY A 60 2.37 -8.49 14.55
C GLY A 60 3.85 -8.22 14.26
N SER A 61 4.77 -9.03 14.84
CA SER A 61 6.20 -8.92 14.59
C SER A 61 6.60 -9.16 13.13
N LEU A 62 5.82 -9.93 12.36
CA LEU A 62 6.05 -10.15 10.93
C LEU A 62 5.90 -8.87 10.12
N TYR A 63 4.98 -8.00 10.50
CA TYR A 63 4.82 -6.67 9.91
C TYR A 63 5.92 -5.72 10.38
N THR A 64 6.39 -5.85 11.63
CA THR A 64 7.56 -5.12 12.14
C THR A 64 8.79 -5.42 11.28
N TRP A 65 9.14 -6.69 11.09
CA TRP A 65 10.31 -7.08 10.31
C TRP A 65 10.17 -6.71 8.82
N TYR A 66 8.97 -6.80 8.26
CA TYR A 66 8.69 -6.26 6.94
C TYR A 66 9.02 -4.77 6.85
N SER A 67 8.56 -3.96 7.81
CA SER A 67 8.67 -2.49 7.75
C SER A 67 10.05 -1.97 8.18
N VAL A 68 10.83 -2.75 8.93
CA VAL A 68 12.25 -2.42 9.23
C VAL A 68 13.10 -2.49 7.96
N ALA A 69 12.83 -3.42 7.05
CA ALA A 69 13.62 -3.58 5.84
C ALA A 69 13.64 -2.32 4.94
N PRO A 70 12.51 -1.69 4.56
CA PRO A 70 12.54 -0.49 3.73
C PRO A 70 13.24 0.70 4.39
N ILE A 71 13.24 0.81 5.71
CA ILE A 71 14.03 1.86 6.40
C ILE A 71 15.50 1.75 6.02
N LEU A 72 16.01 0.53 5.87
CA LEU A 72 17.41 0.25 5.56
C LEU A 72 17.69 0.20 4.04
N PHE A 73 16.75 -0.31 3.25
CA PHE A 73 17.00 -0.71 1.87
C PHE A 73 16.42 0.19 0.79
N VAL A 74 15.43 1.06 1.07
CA VAL A 74 14.84 1.94 0.05
C VAL A 74 15.86 2.90 -0.54
N ALA A 75 16.71 3.52 0.28
CA ALA A 75 17.74 4.43 -0.21
C ALA A 75 18.85 3.69 -1.02
N PRO A 76 19.44 2.58 -0.55
CA PRO A 76 20.33 1.75 -1.36
C PRO A 76 19.69 1.26 -2.66
N ALA A 77 18.41 0.89 -2.65
CA ALA A 77 17.68 0.47 -3.85
C ALA A 77 17.53 1.60 -4.87
N GLY A 78 17.28 2.83 -4.41
CA GLY A 78 17.30 4.01 -5.28
C GLY A 78 18.64 4.18 -5.97
N LEU A 79 19.75 4.10 -5.22
CA LEU A 79 21.11 4.14 -5.79
C LEU A 79 21.38 2.97 -6.75
N MET A 80 20.84 1.80 -6.47
CA MET A 80 20.94 0.64 -7.37
C MET A 80 20.19 0.91 -8.68
N ILE A 81 18.96 1.47 -8.61
CA ILE A 81 18.15 1.85 -9.78
C ILE A 81 18.92 2.84 -10.66
N ASP A 82 19.57 3.83 -10.05
CA ASP A 82 20.36 4.84 -10.77
C ASP A 82 21.62 4.24 -11.45
N ARG A 83 22.25 3.22 -10.85
CA ARG A 83 23.48 2.63 -11.37
C ARG A 83 23.27 1.57 -12.43
N ILE A 84 22.31 0.67 -12.26
CA ILE A 84 22.11 -0.49 -13.13
C ILE A 84 20.84 -0.39 -13.99
N GLY A 85 20.11 0.73 -13.85
CA GLY A 85 18.86 1.01 -14.56
C GLY A 85 17.62 0.34 -13.95
N THR A 86 16.45 0.92 -14.23
CA THR A 86 15.16 0.47 -13.68
C THR A 86 14.84 -0.98 -14.02
N ARG A 87 15.20 -1.42 -15.21
CA ARG A 87 14.95 -2.76 -15.76
C ARG A 87 15.62 -3.88 -14.95
N ARG A 88 16.94 -3.78 -14.72
CA ARG A 88 17.69 -4.79 -13.95
C ARG A 88 17.37 -4.71 -12.47
N ALA A 89 17.26 -3.49 -11.95
CA ALA A 89 16.92 -3.27 -10.54
C ALA A 89 15.57 -3.89 -10.19
N SER A 90 14.52 -3.67 -11.02
CA SER A 90 13.20 -4.25 -10.76
C SER A 90 13.20 -5.77 -10.74
N LEU A 91 14.00 -6.44 -11.59
CA LEU A 91 14.14 -7.91 -11.57
C LEU A 91 14.77 -8.40 -10.28
N ILE A 92 15.87 -7.77 -9.82
CA ILE A 92 16.52 -8.14 -8.55
C ILE A 92 15.55 -7.97 -7.39
N LEU A 93 14.83 -6.84 -7.35
CA LEU A 93 13.86 -6.55 -6.29
C LEU A 93 12.68 -7.53 -6.31
N SER A 94 12.14 -7.85 -7.50
CA SER A 94 11.09 -8.88 -7.64
C SER A 94 11.58 -10.27 -7.21
N ALA A 95 12.84 -10.62 -7.49
CA ALA A 95 13.43 -11.88 -7.05
C ALA A 95 13.56 -11.94 -5.51
N LEU A 96 13.92 -10.82 -4.85
CA LEU A 96 13.93 -10.74 -3.39
C LEU A 96 12.53 -10.92 -2.81
N VAL A 97 11.49 -10.35 -3.44
CA VAL A 97 10.08 -10.57 -3.04
C VAL A 97 9.72 -12.05 -3.08
N VAL A 98 10.04 -12.73 -4.19
CA VAL A 98 9.77 -14.18 -4.33
C VAL A 98 10.55 -14.97 -3.29
N LEU A 99 11.84 -14.69 -3.12
CA LEU A 99 12.68 -15.37 -2.13
C LEU A 99 12.09 -15.24 -0.73
N GLY A 100 11.76 -14.01 -0.32
CA GLY A 100 11.16 -13.74 0.98
C GLY A 100 9.82 -14.46 1.17
N ALA A 101 8.95 -14.47 0.16
CA ALA A 101 7.68 -15.19 0.19
C ALA A 101 7.88 -16.71 0.30
N CYS A 102 8.86 -17.29 -0.42
CA CYS A 102 9.20 -18.72 -0.30
C CYS A 102 9.74 -19.06 1.09
N VAL A 103 10.58 -18.21 1.70
CA VAL A 103 11.06 -18.41 3.07
C VAL A 103 9.89 -18.41 4.06
N VAL A 104 8.91 -17.51 3.90
CA VAL A 104 7.69 -17.50 4.73
C VAL A 104 6.88 -18.79 4.53
N ALA A 105 6.72 -19.25 3.29
CA ALA A 105 5.97 -20.49 2.99
C ALA A 105 6.64 -21.76 3.55
N LEU A 106 7.95 -21.75 3.67
CA LEU A 106 8.76 -22.86 4.24
C LEU A 106 8.98 -22.74 5.76
N ALA A 107 8.53 -21.62 6.38
CA ALA A 107 8.88 -21.32 7.76
C ALA A 107 8.29 -22.31 8.77
N PRO A 108 9.12 -22.99 9.56
CA PRO A 108 8.66 -23.86 10.64
C PRO A 108 8.29 -23.08 11.90
N SER A 109 8.63 -21.80 11.99
CA SER A 109 8.40 -20.95 13.16
C SER A 109 8.21 -19.49 12.75
N VAL A 110 7.63 -18.69 13.63
CA VAL A 110 7.45 -17.24 13.45
C VAL A 110 8.79 -16.52 13.23
N THR A 111 9.88 -17.00 13.85
CA THR A 111 11.22 -16.40 13.70
C THR A 111 11.73 -16.55 12.26
N VAL A 112 11.60 -17.73 11.66
CA VAL A 112 12.01 -17.96 10.27
C VAL A 112 11.10 -17.19 9.33
N ALA A 113 9.79 -17.15 9.62
CA ALA A 113 8.84 -16.32 8.88
C ALA A 113 9.22 -14.83 8.95
N ALA A 114 9.68 -14.32 10.08
CA ALA A 114 10.15 -12.94 10.26
C ALA A 114 11.38 -12.63 9.38
N ILE A 115 12.33 -13.55 9.26
CA ILE A 115 13.46 -13.43 8.32
C ILE A 115 12.96 -13.34 6.88
N GLY A 116 12.01 -14.22 6.51
CA GLY A 116 11.37 -14.16 5.20
C GLY A 116 10.67 -12.81 4.95
N ARG A 117 9.96 -12.29 5.95
CA ARG A 117 9.28 -10.98 5.88
C ARG A 117 10.26 -9.81 5.74
N PHE A 118 11.42 -9.88 6.39
CA PHE A 118 12.47 -8.87 6.22
C PHE A 118 13.03 -8.86 4.80
N VAL A 119 13.39 -10.03 4.24
CA VAL A 119 13.85 -10.15 2.85
C VAL A 119 12.76 -9.68 1.87
N PHE A 120 11.52 -10.09 2.10
CA PHE A 120 10.36 -9.69 1.33
C PHE A 120 10.14 -8.17 1.35
N GLY A 121 10.24 -7.53 2.52
CA GLY A 121 10.09 -6.08 2.68
C GLY A 121 11.18 -5.28 1.97
N ALA A 122 12.43 -5.77 2.00
CA ALA A 122 13.55 -5.15 1.28
C ALA A 122 13.29 -5.11 -0.24
N GLY A 123 12.68 -6.15 -0.81
CA GLY A 123 12.28 -6.19 -2.21
C GLY A 123 11.03 -5.37 -2.51
N SER A 124 9.97 -5.53 -1.72
CA SER A 124 8.62 -5.04 -2.02
C SER A 124 8.54 -3.51 -2.09
N GLU A 125 8.96 -2.80 -1.05
CA GLU A 125 8.90 -1.33 -1.02
C GLU A 125 9.88 -0.70 -2.02
N SER A 126 11.05 -1.29 -2.18
CA SER A 126 12.03 -0.87 -3.19
C SER A 126 11.53 -1.07 -4.62
N LEU A 127 10.73 -2.11 -4.85
CA LEU A 127 10.10 -2.38 -6.16
C LEU A 127 9.08 -1.31 -6.55
N ILE A 128 8.36 -0.72 -5.58
CA ILE A 128 7.45 0.40 -5.83
C ILE A 128 8.22 1.64 -6.30
N VAL A 129 9.41 1.88 -5.76
CA VAL A 129 10.30 2.96 -6.23
C VAL A 129 10.73 2.71 -7.68
N ALA A 130 11.17 1.48 -7.99
CA ALA A 130 11.52 1.10 -9.37
C ALA A 130 10.32 1.23 -10.32
N GLN A 131 9.13 0.79 -9.91
CA GLN A 131 7.88 0.94 -10.67
C GLN A 131 7.59 2.41 -10.97
N SER A 132 7.73 3.30 -9.98
CA SER A 132 7.48 4.72 -10.15
C SER A 132 8.44 5.35 -11.17
N ALA A 133 9.72 4.97 -11.15
CA ALA A 133 10.71 5.40 -12.12
C ALA A 133 10.39 4.88 -13.54
N ILE A 134 9.93 3.63 -13.66
CA ILE A 134 9.47 3.04 -14.93
C ILE A 134 8.28 3.83 -15.49
N LEU A 135 7.27 4.11 -14.66
CA LEU A 135 6.09 4.88 -15.08
C LEU A 135 6.47 6.29 -15.54
N ALA A 136 7.36 6.96 -14.79
CA ALA A 136 7.86 8.27 -15.17
C ALA A 136 8.59 8.24 -16.53
N ARG A 137 9.34 7.18 -16.81
CA ARG A 137 10.06 6.99 -18.08
C ARG A 137 9.11 6.79 -19.27
N TRP A 138 8.08 5.94 -19.10
CA TRP A 138 7.18 5.57 -20.20
C TRP A 138 6.03 6.55 -20.43
N PHE A 139 5.62 7.29 -19.38
CA PHE A 139 4.41 8.13 -19.38
C PHE A 139 4.68 9.62 -19.15
N ARG A 140 5.96 10.05 -19.03
CA ARG A 140 6.30 11.48 -18.89
C ARG A 140 5.69 12.31 -20.05
N GLY A 141 4.90 13.34 -19.69
CA GLY A 141 4.19 14.17 -20.67
C GLY A 141 3.00 13.50 -21.36
N LYS A 142 2.65 12.27 -20.96
CA LYS A 142 1.58 11.50 -21.57
C LYS A 142 0.89 10.65 -20.50
N GLU A 143 -0.25 11.08 -19.96
CA GLU A 143 -1.13 10.27 -19.11
C GLU A 143 -0.43 9.69 -17.85
N LEU A 144 0.56 10.39 -17.29
CA LEU A 144 1.34 9.90 -16.14
C LEU A 144 0.45 9.65 -14.92
N ALA A 145 -0.45 10.59 -14.61
CA ALA A 145 -1.38 10.43 -13.47
C ALA A 145 -2.29 9.22 -13.63
N LEU A 146 -2.79 8.96 -14.86
CA LEU A 146 -3.59 7.79 -15.19
C LEU A 146 -2.77 6.50 -14.96
N SER A 147 -1.50 6.48 -15.36
CA SER A 147 -0.64 5.29 -15.18
C SER A 147 -0.43 4.95 -13.70
N PHE A 148 -0.21 5.94 -12.84
CA PHE A 148 -0.14 5.72 -11.39
C PHE A 148 -1.49 5.25 -10.81
N GLY A 149 -2.61 5.81 -11.26
CA GLY A 149 -3.94 5.39 -10.84
C GLY A 149 -4.25 3.94 -11.19
N VAL A 150 -3.93 3.52 -12.41
CA VAL A 150 -4.12 2.14 -12.87
C VAL A 150 -3.25 1.17 -12.07
N THR A 151 -1.97 1.48 -11.88
CA THR A 151 -1.07 0.60 -11.11
C THR A 151 -1.48 0.51 -9.65
N LEU A 152 -1.89 1.60 -9.02
CA LEU A 152 -2.43 1.59 -7.66
C LEU A 152 -3.69 0.72 -7.56
N THR A 153 -4.58 0.78 -8.54
CA THR A 153 -5.78 -0.07 -8.59
C THR A 153 -5.41 -1.55 -8.66
N ILE A 154 -4.44 -1.92 -9.50
CA ILE A 154 -3.97 -3.32 -9.62
C ILE A 154 -3.36 -3.80 -8.30
N MET A 155 -2.56 -2.97 -7.62
CA MET A 155 -2.03 -3.29 -6.29
C MET A 155 -3.14 -3.54 -5.26
N ARG A 156 -4.16 -2.67 -5.22
CA ARG A 156 -5.32 -2.80 -4.33
C ARG A 156 -6.15 -4.05 -4.61
N LEU A 157 -6.24 -4.49 -5.87
CA LEU A 157 -6.85 -5.79 -6.22
C LEU A 157 -6.08 -6.95 -5.59
N GLY A 158 -4.75 -6.89 -5.50
CA GLY A 158 -3.94 -7.90 -4.80
C GLY A 158 -4.38 -8.04 -3.33
N THR A 159 -4.48 -6.91 -2.61
CA THR A 159 -4.99 -6.85 -1.23
C THR A 159 -6.42 -7.41 -1.13
N LEU A 160 -7.31 -6.97 -2.02
CA LEU A 160 -8.71 -7.40 -2.04
C LEU A 160 -8.82 -8.92 -2.20
N PHE A 161 -8.10 -9.49 -3.16
CA PHE A 161 -8.11 -10.93 -3.40
C PHE A 161 -7.46 -11.72 -2.25
N SER A 162 -6.48 -11.15 -1.57
CA SER A 162 -5.88 -11.77 -0.39
C SER A 162 -6.92 -11.94 0.72
N PHE A 163 -7.52 -10.85 1.18
CA PHE A 163 -8.48 -10.91 2.30
C PHE A 163 -9.74 -11.73 1.99
N ASN A 164 -10.15 -11.81 0.73
CA ASN A 164 -11.37 -12.54 0.35
C ASN A 164 -11.12 -13.99 -0.09
N GLY A 165 -9.90 -14.35 -0.50
CA GLY A 165 -9.64 -15.66 -1.10
C GLY A 165 -8.75 -16.59 -0.30
N ILE A 166 -7.69 -16.06 0.35
CA ILE A 166 -6.64 -16.91 0.92
C ILE A 166 -7.12 -17.80 2.07
N SER A 167 -8.07 -17.34 2.89
CA SER A 167 -8.65 -18.14 3.98
C SER A 167 -9.42 -19.34 3.46
N SER A 168 -10.06 -19.22 2.28
CA SER A 168 -10.73 -20.34 1.61
C SER A 168 -9.72 -21.38 1.10
N VAL A 169 -8.56 -20.94 0.60
CA VAL A 169 -7.47 -21.84 0.23
C VAL A 169 -6.94 -22.57 1.46
N ALA A 170 -6.71 -21.84 2.56
CA ALA A 170 -6.20 -22.43 3.80
C ALA A 170 -7.17 -23.43 4.42
N SER A 171 -8.47 -23.16 4.39
CA SER A 171 -9.49 -24.09 4.90
C SER A 171 -9.65 -25.36 4.07
N ARG A 172 -9.44 -25.26 2.76
CA ARG A 172 -9.66 -26.41 1.84
C ARG A 172 -8.41 -27.24 1.61
N TYR A 173 -7.23 -26.61 1.55
CA TYR A 173 -5.98 -27.25 1.18
C TYR A 173 -4.91 -27.18 2.27
N GLY A 174 -5.15 -26.44 3.34
CA GLY A 174 -4.21 -26.24 4.44
C GLY A 174 -3.44 -24.92 4.36
N VAL A 175 -2.90 -24.51 5.52
CA VAL A 175 -2.24 -23.20 5.68
C VAL A 175 -0.94 -23.10 4.88
N ASN A 176 -0.16 -24.17 4.82
CA ASN A 176 1.08 -24.21 4.05
C ASN A 176 0.81 -23.99 2.56
N GLN A 177 -0.24 -24.61 2.02
CA GLN A 177 -0.64 -24.42 0.62
C GLN A 177 -1.10 -22.98 0.35
N ALA A 178 -1.79 -22.36 1.31
CA ALA A 178 -2.16 -20.94 1.21
C ALA A 178 -0.92 -20.04 1.15
N LEU A 179 0.09 -20.28 1.97
CA LEU A 179 1.35 -19.54 1.92
C LEU A 179 2.10 -19.76 0.58
N TRP A 180 2.07 -20.98 0.04
CA TRP A 180 2.62 -21.26 -1.29
C TRP A 180 1.83 -20.58 -2.42
N VAL A 181 0.52 -20.41 -2.31
CA VAL A 181 -0.28 -19.61 -3.26
C VAL A 181 0.19 -18.15 -3.23
N ALA A 182 0.45 -17.59 -2.05
CA ALA A 182 1.00 -16.24 -1.96
C ALA A 182 2.40 -16.12 -2.61
N ALA A 183 3.28 -17.10 -2.38
CA ALA A 183 4.59 -17.16 -3.04
C ALA A 183 4.48 -17.34 -4.56
N ALA A 184 3.54 -18.17 -5.03
CA ALA A 184 3.28 -18.37 -6.46
C ALA A 184 2.78 -17.09 -7.15
N LEU A 185 1.96 -16.27 -6.48
CA LEU A 185 1.54 -14.97 -7.01
C LEU A 185 2.70 -13.97 -7.05
N CYS A 186 3.64 -14.04 -6.10
CA CYS A 186 4.88 -13.27 -6.20
C CYS A 186 5.74 -13.73 -7.40
N ALA A 187 5.83 -15.03 -7.63
CA ALA A 187 6.52 -15.60 -8.80
C ALA A 187 5.83 -15.19 -10.10
N PHE A 188 4.50 -15.17 -10.14
CA PHE A 188 3.73 -14.64 -11.28
C PHE A 188 4.08 -13.17 -11.55
N SER A 189 4.17 -12.34 -10.51
CA SER A 189 4.61 -10.93 -10.66
C SER A 189 6.05 -10.83 -11.19
N LEU A 190 6.95 -11.72 -10.79
CA LEU A 190 8.31 -11.80 -11.36
C LEU A 190 8.27 -12.19 -12.83
N LEU A 191 7.41 -13.14 -13.24
CA LEU A 191 7.20 -13.48 -14.66
C LEU A 191 6.67 -12.29 -15.47
N CYS A 192 5.72 -11.53 -14.91
CA CYS A 192 5.26 -10.27 -15.51
C CYS A 192 6.41 -9.26 -15.66
N ASN A 193 7.31 -9.20 -14.69
CA ASN A 193 8.51 -8.35 -14.78
C ASN A 193 9.48 -8.80 -15.87
N LEU A 194 9.65 -10.10 -16.10
CA LEU A 194 10.44 -10.62 -17.23
C LEU A 194 9.83 -10.22 -18.58
N VAL A 195 8.49 -10.27 -18.70
CA VAL A 195 7.82 -9.76 -19.91
C VAL A 195 8.04 -8.26 -20.07
N TYR A 196 7.85 -7.48 -18.99
CA TYR A 196 8.18 -6.05 -19.01
C TYR A 196 9.64 -5.80 -19.41
N PHE A 197 10.60 -6.56 -18.88
CA PHE A 197 12.02 -6.47 -19.24
C PHE A 197 12.25 -6.60 -20.73
N ALA A 198 11.64 -7.61 -21.36
CA ALA A 198 11.73 -7.83 -22.81
C ALA A 198 11.10 -6.68 -23.61
N MET A 199 9.91 -6.23 -23.19
CA MET A 199 9.21 -5.09 -23.81
C MET A 199 10.00 -3.80 -23.68
N ASP A 200 10.54 -3.51 -22.49
CA ASP A 200 11.31 -2.30 -22.24
C ASP A 200 12.60 -2.26 -23.08
N LYS A 201 13.29 -3.41 -23.20
CA LYS A 201 14.48 -3.53 -24.05
C LYS A 201 14.15 -3.21 -25.52
N HIS A 202 13.01 -3.71 -26.01
CA HIS A 202 12.55 -3.45 -27.37
C HIS A 202 12.11 -1.99 -27.55
N GLY A 203 11.39 -1.43 -26.58
CA GLY A 203 10.94 -0.04 -26.57
C GLY A 203 12.10 0.95 -26.52
N GLU A 204 13.13 0.69 -25.73
CA GLU A 204 14.34 1.51 -25.65
C GLU A 204 15.07 1.57 -27.00
N ALA A 205 15.26 0.42 -27.66
CA ALA A 205 15.89 0.33 -28.96
C ALA A 205 15.12 1.09 -30.05
N ALA A 206 13.76 1.06 -30.00
CA ALA A 206 12.90 1.64 -31.01
C ALA A 206 12.59 3.14 -30.78
N LEU A 207 12.56 3.62 -29.54
CA LEU A 207 12.10 4.96 -29.16
C LEU A 207 13.21 5.86 -28.59
N GLY A 208 14.42 5.32 -28.36
CA GLY A 208 15.52 6.05 -27.71
C GLY A 208 15.13 6.53 -26.30
N LEU A 209 14.37 5.75 -25.56
CA LEU A 209 13.93 6.13 -24.21
C LEU A 209 15.15 6.34 -23.31
N ALA A 210 15.42 7.57 -22.94
CA ALA A 210 16.45 7.89 -21.96
C ALA A 210 16.16 7.17 -20.65
N GLU A 211 17.18 6.65 -19.98
CA GLU A 211 17.04 6.17 -18.60
C GLU A 211 16.50 7.33 -17.74
N ALA A 212 15.59 7.03 -16.84
CA ALA A 212 15.16 8.02 -15.87
C ALA A 212 16.41 8.52 -15.14
N GLY A 213 16.73 9.80 -15.32
CA GLY A 213 17.88 10.40 -14.62
C GLY A 213 17.73 10.18 -13.12
N ALA A 214 18.87 10.10 -12.44
CA ALA A 214 18.95 9.95 -10.99
C ALA A 214 17.88 10.84 -10.33
N GLY A 215 16.94 10.23 -9.63
CA GLY A 215 16.04 10.98 -8.74
C GLY A 215 16.90 11.81 -7.79
N ASP A 216 16.35 12.89 -7.26
CA ASP A 216 17.07 13.76 -6.32
C ASP A 216 17.79 12.92 -5.26
N LYS A 217 19.12 13.07 -5.17
CA LYS A 217 19.93 12.29 -4.23
C LYS A 217 19.46 12.57 -2.82
N ILE A 218 19.14 11.53 -2.06
CA ILE A 218 18.81 11.68 -0.64
C ILE A 218 20.07 12.16 0.10
N ALA A 219 20.09 13.43 0.47
CA ALA A 219 21.15 14.03 1.26
C ALA A 219 20.68 14.23 2.70
N LEU A 220 20.95 13.26 3.58
CA LEU A 220 20.52 13.32 4.99
C LEU A 220 20.99 14.59 5.74
N GLY A 221 22.07 15.24 5.27
CA GLY A 221 22.52 16.53 5.79
C GLY A 221 21.48 17.65 5.61
N ASP A 222 20.61 17.57 4.62
CA ASP A 222 19.60 18.57 4.31
C ASP A 222 18.36 18.49 5.24
N VAL A 223 18.24 17.44 6.03
CA VAL A 223 17.14 17.25 7.02
C VAL A 223 17.03 18.43 7.98
N LYS A 224 18.17 19.07 8.31
CA LYS A 224 18.22 20.25 9.17
C LYS A 224 17.59 21.50 8.54
N LYS A 225 17.39 21.50 7.22
CA LYS A 225 16.77 22.62 6.48
C LYS A 225 15.25 22.57 6.49
N PHE A 226 14.64 21.46 6.94
CA PHE A 226 13.19 21.30 6.92
C PHE A 226 12.50 22.14 7.99
N GLY A 227 11.53 22.92 7.54
CA GLY A 227 10.70 23.77 8.40
C GLY A 227 9.68 22.97 9.23
N ARG A 228 9.01 23.66 10.18
CA ARG A 228 8.01 23.06 11.07
C ARG A 228 6.85 22.40 10.30
N SER A 229 6.39 23.01 9.20
CA SER A 229 5.31 22.48 8.38
C SER A 229 5.64 21.08 7.84
N PHE A 230 6.89 20.83 7.44
CA PHE A 230 7.32 19.51 7.00
C PHE A 230 7.20 18.47 8.13
N TRP A 231 7.69 18.79 9.34
CA TRP A 231 7.63 17.86 10.47
C TRP A 231 6.20 17.59 10.93
N TYR A 232 5.31 18.58 10.85
CA TYR A 232 3.88 18.36 11.11
C TYR A 232 3.28 17.40 10.09
N ALA A 233 3.62 17.53 8.81
CA ALA A 233 3.20 16.60 7.78
C ALA A 233 3.77 15.18 7.99
N VAL A 234 5.05 15.05 8.39
CA VAL A 234 5.70 13.76 8.70
C VAL A 234 4.99 13.05 9.85
N ILE A 235 4.72 13.76 10.96
CA ILE A 235 4.05 13.15 12.13
C ILE A 235 2.61 12.77 11.78
N LEU A 236 1.88 13.64 11.07
CA LEU A 236 0.54 13.33 10.57
C LEU A 236 0.57 12.07 9.69
N CYS A 237 1.49 11.99 8.73
CA CYS A 237 1.65 10.83 7.86
C CYS A 237 1.89 9.56 8.68
N THR A 238 2.86 9.60 9.57
CA THR A 238 3.24 8.45 10.40
C THR A 238 2.09 7.98 11.27
N THR A 239 1.42 8.88 12.00
CA THR A 239 0.31 8.52 12.89
C THR A 239 -0.89 7.99 12.11
N PHE A 240 -1.20 8.60 10.96
CA PHE A 240 -2.27 8.16 10.07
C PHE A 240 -2.03 6.74 9.55
N TYR A 241 -0.89 6.49 8.93
CA TYR A 241 -0.58 5.17 8.38
C TYR A 241 -0.46 4.11 9.47
N SER A 242 0.07 4.49 10.65
CA SER A 242 0.17 3.59 11.81
C SER A 242 -1.18 3.25 12.45
N ALA A 243 -2.23 4.03 12.22
CA ALA A 243 -3.58 3.68 12.66
C ALA A 243 -4.31 2.78 11.65
N ILE A 244 -4.06 2.96 10.34
CA ILE A 244 -4.78 2.22 9.29
C ILE A 244 -4.15 0.85 9.03
N PHE A 245 -2.86 0.79 8.73
CA PHE A 245 -2.22 -0.46 8.27
C PHE A 245 -2.14 -1.53 9.36
N PRO A 246 -1.68 -1.25 10.60
CA PRO A 246 -1.67 -2.26 11.65
C PRO A 246 -3.07 -2.75 12.03
N PHE A 247 -4.08 -1.87 12.00
CA PHE A 247 -5.46 -2.26 12.18
C PHE A 247 -5.90 -3.22 11.06
N THR A 248 -5.73 -2.83 9.79
CA THR A 248 -6.11 -3.66 8.64
C THR A 248 -5.40 -5.02 8.68
N ALA A 249 -4.10 -5.01 9.01
CA ALA A 249 -3.27 -6.20 9.07
C ALA A 249 -3.74 -7.23 10.12
N LEU A 250 -4.26 -6.78 11.26
CA LEU A 250 -4.65 -7.62 12.40
C LEU A 250 -6.16 -7.58 12.68
N SER A 251 -6.97 -7.13 11.72
CA SER A 251 -8.42 -6.99 11.92
C SER A 251 -9.22 -8.26 11.64
N THR A 252 -8.65 -9.23 10.94
CA THR A 252 -9.36 -10.50 10.64
C THR A 252 -9.67 -11.26 11.93
N ASP A 253 -8.71 -11.37 12.84
CA ASP A 253 -8.94 -11.99 14.16
C ASP A 253 -9.91 -11.16 15.01
N PHE A 254 -9.80 -9.82 14.98
CA PHE A 254 -10.73 -8.92 15.63
C PHE A 254 -12.19 -9.14 15.20
N PHE A 255 -12.46 -9.18 13.88
CA PHE A 255 -13.83 -9.37 13.38
C PHE A 255 -14.35 -10.77 13.69
N ARG A 256 -13.50 -11.78 13.69
CA ARG A 256 -13.86 -13.12 14.08
C ARG A 256 -14.19 -13.19 15.58
N ALA A 257 -13.33 -12.66 16.43
CA ALA A 257 -13.49 -12.78 17.88
C ALA A 257 -14.64 -11.91 18.40
N LYS A 258 -14.75 -10.66 17.96
CA LYS A 258 -15.75 -9.72 18.48
C LYS A 258 -17.13 -9.89 17.84
N TYR A 259 -17.18 -10.05 16.51
CA TYR A 259 -18.43 -10.11 15.77
C TYR A 259 -18.87 -11.54 15.40
N GLY A 260 -18.07 -12.55 15.71
CA GLY A 260 -18.35 -13.94 15.37
C GLY A 260 -18.36 -14.23 13.86
N LEU A 261 -17.70 -13.39 13.05
CA LEU A 261 -17.71 -13.54 11.60
C LEU A 261 -16.92 -14.78 11.17
N PRO A 262 -17.43 -15.56 10.19
CA PRO A 262 -16.72 -16.73 9.66
C PRO A 262 -15.46 -16.31 8.89
N LEU A 263 -14.48 -17.22 8.83
CA LEU A 263 -13.25 -16.99 8.04
C LEU A 263 -13.48 -17.18 6.54
N THR A 264 -14.48 -17.96 6.16
CA THR A 264 -14.78 -18.32 4.77
C THR A 264 -16.27 -18.21 4.49
N VAL A 265 -16.62 -17.97 3.22
CA VAL A 265 -18.01 -18.03 2.77
C VAL A 265 -18.51 -19.47 2.93
N ALA A 266 -19.70 -19.65 3.50
CA ALA A 266 -20.32 -20.95 3.66
C ALA A 266 -20.54 -21.61 2.27
N ALA A 267 -20.30 -22.92 2.21
CA ALA A 267 -20.62 -23.66 0.99
C ALA A 267 -22.14 -23.65 0.75
N ALA A 268 -22.57 -23.20 -0.41
CA ALA A 268 -23.94 -23.30 -0.85
C ALA A 268 -24.03 -24.17 -2.11
N HIS A 269 -25.07 -24.98 -2.21
CA HIS A 269 -25.41 -25.64 -3.45
C HIS A 269 -26.02 -24.62 -4.40
N VAL A 270 -25.17 -24.00 -5.23
CA VAL A 270 -25.57 -23.02 -6.23
C VAL A 270 -25.29 -23.63 -7.60
N GLU A 271 -26.32 -23.77 -8.42
CA GLU A 271 -26.19 -24.32 -9.75
C GLU A 271 -25.70 -23.26 -10.75
N GLY A 272 -24.57 -23.56 -11.42
CA GLY A 272 -23.98 -22.71 -12.45
C GLY A 272 -22.91 -21.74 -11.97
N LEU A 273 -21.93 -21.47 -12.85
CA LEU A 273 -20.76 -20.63 -12.57
C LEU A 273 -21.16 -19.19 -12.18
N PHE A 274 -22.11 -18.58 -12.90
CA PHE A 274 -22.53 -17.19 -12.63
C PHE A 274 -23.18 -17.06 -11.24
N GLN A 275 -24.06 -17.99 -10.88
CA GLN A 275 -24.70 -17.98 -9.56
C GLN A 275 -23.70 -18.23 -8.43
N SER A 276 -22.74 -19.13 -8.64
CA SER A 276 -21.65 -19.40 -7.69
C SER A 276 -20.77 -18.17 -7.48
N VAL A 277 -20.38 -17.46 -8.55
CA VAL A 277 -19.62 -16.22 -8.48
C VAL A 277 -20.41 -15.11 -7.78
N TRP A 278 -21.69 -14.95 -8.12
CA TRP A 278 -22.57 -13.97 -7.48
C TRP A 278 -22.78 -14.25 -5.99
N TYR A 279 -23.01 -15.53 -5.64
CA TYR A 279 -23.10 -15.96 -4.25
C TYR A 279 -21.83 -15.62 -3.48
N PHE A 280 -20.67 -15.96 -4.03
CA PHE A 280 -19.39 -15.65 -3.41
C PHE A 280 -19.22 -14.14 -3.23
N ILE A 281 -19.44 -13.32 -4.24
CA ILE A 281 -19.29 -11.85 -4.17
C ILE A 281 -20.26 -11.27 -3.13
N SER A 282 -21.52 -11.71 -3.11
CA SER A 282 -22.52 -11.16 -2.20
C SER A 282 -22.30 -11.54 -0.72
N HIS A 283 -21.65 -12.68 -0.44
CA HIS A 283 -21.42 -13.17 0.91
C HIS A 283 -20.00 -12.94 1.42
N THR A 284 -19.05 -12.59 0.53
CA THR A 284 -17.64 -12.44 0.91
C THR A 284 -17.43 -11.34 1.95
N PHE A 285 -18.13 -10.21 1.85
CA PHE A 285 -18.04 -9.10 2.82
C PHE A 285 -18.68 -9.41 4.18
N GLY A 286 -19.36 -10.53 4.32
CA GLY A 286 -19.84 -11.08 5.59
C GLY A 286 -18.83 -11.99 6.30
N THR A 287 -17.66 -12.23 5.71
CA THR A 287 -16.55 -12.94 6.36
C THR A 287 -15.64 -11.96 7.12
N ALA A 288 -14.82 -12.47 8.04
CA ALA A 288 -13.87 -11.64 8.77
C ALA A 288 -12.87 -10.93 7.83
N GLY A 289 -12.24 -11.67 6.91
CA GLY A 289 -11.35 -11.11 5.89
C GLY A 289 -12.09 -10.18 4.91
N GLY A 290 -13.29 -10.57 4.49
CA GLY A 290 -14.12 -9.74 3.62
C GLY A 290 -14.51 -8.41 4.26
N THR A 291 -14.88 -8.42 5.55
CA THR A 291 -15.15 -7.19 6.31
C THR A 291 -13.88 -6.31 6.39
N THR A 292 -12.71 -6.90 6.63
CA THR A 292 -11.43 -6.18 6.56
C THR A 292 -11.23 -5.52 5.19
N SER A 293 -11.57 -6.22 4.11
CA SER A 293 -11.38 -5.72 2.75
C SER A 293 -12.31 -4.57 2.36
N ILE A 294 -13.38 -4.28 3.15
CA ILE A 294 -14.27 -3.14 2.90
C ILE A 294 -13.48 -1.81 2.87
N ILE A 295 -12.47 -1.65 3.72
CA ILE A 295 -11.63 -0.45 3.72
C ILE A 295 -10.94 -0.25 2.36
N ILE A 296 -10.48 -1.35 1.74
CA ILE A 296 -9.81 -1.33 0.44
C ILE A 296 -10.82 -1.04 -0.67
N ALA A 297 -11.95 -1.77 -0.69
CA ALA A 297 -13.01 -1.56 -1.67
C ALA A 297 -13.55 -0.12 -1.61
N ALA A 298 -13.84 0.39 -0.42
CA ALA A 298 -14.26 1.78 -0.21
C ALA A 298 -13.19 2.76 -0.69
N SER A 299 -11.90 2.52 -0.38
CA SER A 299 -10.82 3.38 -0.85
C SER A 299 -10.74 3.42 -2.38
N MET A 300 -10.94 2.31 -3.06
CA MET A 300 -10.95 2.25 -4.53
C MET A 300 -12.14 3.04 -5.11
N CYS A 301 -13.31 2.93 -4.49
CA CYS A 301 -14.50 3.69 -4.91
C CYS A 301 -14.35 5.19 -4.68
N PHE A 302 -13.75 5.60 -3.56
CA PHE A 302 -13.58 7.03 -3.23
C PHE A 302 -12.38 7.70 -3.91
N ALA A 303 -11.37 6.94 -4.41
CA ALA A 303 -10.14 7.48 -4.98
C ALA A 303 -10.37 8.50 -6.12
N PRO A 304 -11.24 8.25 -7.12
CA PRO A 304 -11.49 9.23 -8.18
C PRO A 304 -12.09 10.54 -7.66
N PHE A 305 -12.93 10.44 -6.63
CA PHE A 305 -13.59 11.63 -6.03
C PHE A 305 -12.62 12.42 -5.15
N ALA A 306 -11.79 11.74 -4.36
CA ALA A 306 -10.83 12.38 -3.47
C ALA A 306 -9.75 13.16 -4.25
N GLY A 307 -9.18 12.55 -5.31
CA GLY A 307 -8.23 13.23 -6.19
C GLY A 307 -8.85 14.47 -6.83
N GLY A 308 -10.02 14.33 -7.46
CA GLY A 308 -10.74 15.44 -8.05
C GLY A 308 -11.14 16.53 -7.04
N LEU A 309 -11.46 16.17 -5.80
CA LEU A 309 -11.76 17.11 -4.73
C LEU A 309 -10.51 17.92 -4.35
N VAL A 310 -9.38 17.24 -4.13
CA VAL A 310 -8.10 17.89 -3.79
C VAL A 310 -7.66 18.85 -4.88
N ASP A 311 -7.79 18.45 -6.14
CA ASP A 311 -7.37 19.31 -7.28
C ASP A 311 -8.28 20.52 -7.48
N ARG A 312 -9.60 20.36 -7.32
CA ARG A 312 -10.57 21.45 -7.54
C ARG A 312 -10.67 22.42 -6.37
N VAL A 313 -10.75 21.88 -5.15
CA VAL A 313 -11.00 22.66 -3.94
C VAL A 313 -9.70 23.19 -3.33
N GLY A 314 -8.57 22.50 -3.59
CA GLY A 314 -7.35 22.71 -2.81
C GLY A 314 -7.54 22.21 -1.40
N ARG A 315 -7.50 23.10 -0.41
CA ARG A 315 -7.76 22.83 1.02
C ARG A 315 -7.11 21.55 1.55
N ARG A 316 -5.87 21.28 1.10
CA ARG A 316 -5.17 20.01 1.40
C ARG A 316 -5.02 19.76 2.89
N ALA A 317 -4.63 20.78 3.68
CA ALA A 317 -4.46 20.63 5.13
C ALA A 317 -5.81 20.39 5.83
N SER A 318 -6.89 21.06 5.38
CA SER A 318 -8.26 20.84 5.88
C SER A 318 -8.77 19.43 5.56
N LEU A 319 -8.48 18.92 4.35
CA LEU A 319 -8.86 17.55 3.95
C LEU A 319 -8.08 16.48 4.73
N MET A 320 -6.79 16.72 5.01
CA MET A 320 -6.00 15.84 5.90
C MET A 320 -6.60 15.81 7.32
N ALA A 321 -7.02 16.98 7.85
CA ALA A 321 -7.66 17.07 9.15
C ALA A 321 -8.99 16.29 9.16
N LEU A 322 -9.82 16.43 8.13
CA LEU A 322 -11.06 15.66 8.00
C LEU A 322 -10.80 14.15 7.96
N GLY A 323 -9.83 13.71 7.16
CA GLY A 323 -9.47 12.29 7.09
C GLY A 323 -8.98 11.74 8.44
N ALA A 324 -8.11 12.46 9.14
CA ALA A 324 -7.65 12.06 10.47
C ALA A 324 -8.81 12.06 11.51
N LEU A 325 -9.74 13.02 11.41
CA LEU A 325 -10.92 13.09 12.27
C LEU A 325 -11.85 11.87 12.08
N LEU A 326 -12.06 11.42 10.84
CA LEU A 326 -12.91 10.26 10.54
C LEU A 326 -12.40 8.95 11.16
N MET A 327 -11.09 8.81 11.37
CA MET A 327 -10.51 7.61 11.99
C MET A 327 -10.91 7.47 13.46
N ILE A 328 -11.03 8.58 14.19
CA ILE A 328 -11.26 8.56 15.64
C ILE A 328 -12.58 7.84 15.98
N PRO A 329 -13.75 8.31 15.51
CA PRO A 329 -15.01 7.64 15.80
C PRO A 329 -15.07 6.23 15.20
N SER A 330 -14.43 6.00 14.05
CA SER A 330 -14.42 4.68 13.41
C SER A 330 -13.78 3.62 14.30
N HIS A 331 -12.59 3.89 14.85
CA HIS A 331 -11.93 2.95 15.76
C HIS A 331 -12.66 2.81 17.11
N LEU A 332 -13.20 3.91 17.67
CA LEU A 332 -13.96 3.84 18.90
C LEU A 332 -15.26 3.05 18.75
N VAL A 333 -16.01 3.27 17.67
CA VAL A 333 -17.24 2.53 17.37
C VAL A 333 -16.91 1.03 17.20
N LEU A 334 -15.87 0.69 16.43
CA LEU A 334 -15.42 -0.71 16.28
C LEU A 334 -15.00 -1.33 17.61
N GLY A 335 -14.27 -0.58 18.46
CA GLY A 335 -13.77 -1.09 19.74
C GLY A 335 -14.87 -1.29 20.78
N PHE A 336 -15.78 -0.34 20.94
CA PHE A 336 -16.67 -0.25 22.09
C PHE A 336 -18.15 -0.55 21.81
N THR A 337 -18.55 -0.73 20.56
CA THR A 337 -19.93 -0.99 20.20
C THR A 337 -20.10 -2.26 19.37
N MET A 338 -21.33 -2.72 19.19
CA MET A 338 -21.70 -3.81 18.29
C MET A 338 -22.41 -3.31 17.03
N VAL A 339 -22.20 -2.05 16.66
CA VAL A 339 -22.68 -1.50 15.38
C VAL A 339 -22.10 -2.33 14.22
N PRO A 340 -22.89 -2.61 13.16
CA PRO A 340 -22.41 -3.36 12.01
C PRO A 340 -21.07 -2.80 11.49
N PRO A 341 -20.02 -3.63 11.35
CA PRO A 341 -18.66 -3.14 11.11
C PRO A 341 -18.47 -2.49 9.73
N TRP A 342 -19.35 -2.75 8.77
CA TRP A 342 -19.24 -2.18 7.43
C TRP A 342 -19.28 -0.63 7.43
N LEU A 343 -20.04 0.01 8.32
CA LEU A 343 -20.13 1.46 8.38
C LEU A 343 -18.81 2.12 8.78
N PRO A 344 -18.19 1.80 9.94
CA PRO A 344 -16.89 2.36 10.28
C PRO A 344 -15.78 1.94 9.30
N MET A 345 -15.86 0.76 8.67
CA MET A 345 -14.90 0.33 7.66
C MET A 345 -14.97 1.17 6.37
N ILE A 346 -16.17 1.58 5.95
CA ILE A 346 -16.35 2.53 4.83
C ILE A 346 -15.75 3.90 5.19
N LEU A 347 -15.98 4.40 6.41
CA LEU A 347 -15.41 5.67 6.86
C LEU A 347 -13.87 5.61 6.92
N LEU A 348 -13.30 4.50 7.41
CA LEU A 348 -11.85 4.28 7.35
C LEU A 348 -11.34 4.23 5.90
N GLY A 349 -12.09 3.63 4.97
CA GLY A 349 -11.76 3.60 3.55
C GLY A 349 -11.77 5.00 2.91
N ALA A 350 -12.74 5.84 3.25
CA ALA A 350 -12.78 7.23 2.83
C ALA A 350 -11.58 8.03 3.39
N SER A 351 -11.28 7.86 4.68
CA SER A 351 -10.09 8.41 5.33
C SER A 351 -8.80 7.97 4.62
N PHE A 352 -8.72 6.67 4.28
CA PHE A 352 -7.55 6.04 3.64
C PHE A 352 -7.26 6.55 2.22
N VAL A 353 -8.16 7.27 1.61
CA VAL A 353 -7.92 7.95 0.34
C VAL A 353 -7.65 9.43 0.55
N LEU A 354 -8.43 10.04 1.42
CA LEU A 354 -8.44 11.50 1.58
C LEU A 354 -7.09 12.03 2.08
N VAL A 355 -6.50 11.38 3.09
CA VAL A 355 -5.22 11.83 3.64
C VAL A 355 -4.06 11.61 2.66
N PRO A 356 -3.83 10.42 2.06
CA PRO A 356 -2.76 10.25 1.09
C PRO A 356 -2.89 11.13 -0.15
N ALA A 357 -4.11 11.32 -0.67
CA ALA A 357 -4.35 12.18 -1.83
C ALA A 357 -3.99 13.65 -1.56
N ALA A 358 -4.05 14.08 -0.30
CA ALA A 358 -3.69 15.44 0.09
C ALA A 358 -2.22 15.56 0.53
N ILE A 359 -1.69 14.61 1.33
CA ILE A 359 -0.40 14.76 2.01
C ILE A 359 0.79 14.62 1.07
N TRP A 360 0.79 13.62 0.19
CA TRP A 360 1.92 13.38 -0.71
C TRP A 360 2.14 14.53 -1.71
N PRO A 361 1.10 15.09 -2.37
CA PRO A 361 1.27 16.27 -3.22
C PRO A 361 1.56 17.56 -2.47
N SER A 362 1.42 17.58 -1.13
CA SER A 362 1.74 18.75 -0.32
C SER A 362 3.23 18.88 -0.02
N VAL A 363 3.99 17.79 -0.05
CA VAL A 363 5.43 17.80 0.27
C VAL A 363 6.20 18.82 -0.58
N PRO A 364 6.08 18.83 -1.93
CA PRO A 364 6.79 19.81 -2.77
C PRO A 364 6.36 21.28 -2.57
N LEU A 365 5.23 21.51 -1.87
CA LEU A 365 4.72 22.86 -1.59
C LEU A 365 5.27 23.44 -0.27
N ILE A 366 5.81 22.58 0.62
CA ILE A 366 6.27 22.96 1.95
C ILE A 366 7.77 22.82 2.14
N VAL A 367 8.48 22.30 1.11
CA VAL A 367 9.95 22.22 1.10
C VAL A 367 10.51 22.88 -0.15
N GLU A 368 11.79 23.24 -0.13
CA GLU A 368 12.49 23.75 -1.32
C GLU A 368 12.62 22.66 -2.39
N LYS A 369 12.58 23.06 -3.67
CA LYS A 369 12.60 22.12 -4.82
C LYS A 369 13.84 21.21 -4.85
N ASN A 370 15.00 21.73 -4.41
CA ASN A 370 16.28 21.00 -4.41
C ASN A 370 16.39 19.93 -3.34
N VAL A 371 15.47 19.88 -2.36
CA VAL A 371 15.47 18.91 -1.26
C VAL A 371 14.19 18.05 -1.22
N THR A 372 13.36 18.14 -2.25
CA THR A 372 12.08 17.42 -2.31
C THR A 372 12.27 15.89 -2.26
N GLY A 373 13.27 15.35 -2.95
CA GLY A 373 13.56 13.91 -2.90
C GLY A 373 13.98 13.45 -1.50
N THR A 374 14.83 14.24 -0.80
CA THR A 374 15.20 13.97 0.59
C THR A 374 13.98 14.03 1.51
N ALA A 375 13.07 14.98 1.29
CA ALA A 375 11.84 15.12 2.07
C ALA A 375 10.92 13.89 1.93
N PHE A 376 10.70 13.41 0.71
CA PHE A 376 9.96 12.16 0.48
C PHE A 376 10.63 10.96 1.15
N GLY A 377 11.96 10.83 1.03
CA GLY A 377 12.72 9.76 1.65
C GLY A 377 12.58 9.76 3.18
N VAL A 378 12.79 10.90 3.82
CA VAL A 378 12.66 11.04 5.28
C VAL A 378 11.22 10.74 5.73
N MET A 379 10.21 11.28 5.04
CA MET A 379 8.81 11.03 5.35
C MET A 379 8.48 9.54 5.27
N THR A 380 8.94 8.85 4.22
CA THR A 380 8.76 7.39 4.06
C THR A 380 9.49 6.60 5.16
N MET A 381 10.71 6.99 5.52
CA MET A 381 11.46 6.31 6.60
C MET A 381 10.75 6.43 7.94
N VAL A 382 10.30 7.63 8.33
CA VAL A 382 9.59 7.84 9.61
C VAL A 382 8.23 7.13 9.59
N GLN A 383 7.51 7.15 8.46
CA GLN A 383 6.29 6.37 8.28
C GLN A 383 6.53 4.87 8.51
N ASN A 384 7.57 4.29 7.90
CA ASN A 384 7.90 2.88 8.08
C ASN A 384 8.34 2.54 9.51
N ALA A 385 8.96 3.48 10.24
CA ALA A 385 9.23 3.30 11.67
C ALA A 385 7.92 3.14 12.48
N GLY A 386 6.89 3.91 12.17
CA GLY A 386 5.54 3.71 12.72
C GLY A 386 4.94 2.35 12.34
N LEU A 387 5.03 1.98 11.07
CA LEU A 387 4.54 0.68 10.57
C LEU A 387 5.32 -0.51 11.14
N ALA A 388 6.56 -0.31 11.56
CA ALA A 388 7.33 -1.34 12.28
C ALA A 388 6.89 -1.47 13.74
N LEU A 389 6.58 -0.36 14.41
CA LEU A 389 6.29 -0.34 15.84
C LEU A 389 4.85 -0.81 16.15
N PHE A 390 3.87 -0.21 15.49
CA PHE A 390 2.47 -0.33 15.93
C PHE A 390 1.80 -1.70 15.71
N PRO A 391 2.14 -2.54 14.71
CA PRO A 391 1.62 -3.90 14.65
C PRO A 391 2.05 -4.76 15.85
N TRP A 392 3.31 -4.64 16.25
CA TRP A 392 3.83 -5.34 17.42
C TRP A 392 3.21 -4.84 18.73
N VAL A 393 3.10 -3.50 18.90
CA VAL A 393 2.43 -2.88 20.06
C VAL A 393 0.97 -3.32 20.12
N ASN A 394 0.26 -3.32 18.99
CA ASN A 394 -1.12 -3.80 18.89
C ASN A 394 -1.26 -5.26 19.38
N GLY A 395 -0.41 -6.15 18.87
CA GLY A 395 -0.42 -7.54 19.33
C GLY A 395 -0.12 -7.67 20.83
N LYS A 396 0.84 -6.89 21.36
CA LYS A 396 1.13 -6.87 22.82
C LYS A 396 -0.04 -6.38 23.65
N LEU A 397 -0.74 -5.34 23.21
CA LEU A 397 -1.93 -4.84 23.89
C LEU A 397 -3.04 -5.89 23.93
N GLN A 398 -3.29 -6.57 22.81
CA GLN A 398 -4.31 -7.64 22.74
C GLN A 398 -3.98 -8.78 23.70
N VAL A 399 -2.73 -9.22 23.75
CA VAL A 399 -2.28 -10.26 24.68
C VAL A 399 -2.40 -9.81 26.14
N ALA A 400 -1.97 -8.58 26.45
CA ALA A 400 -1.96 -8.05 27.82
C ALA A 400 -3.36 -7.78 28.38
N THR A 401 -4.29 -7.34 27.54
CA THR A 401 -5.64 -6.95 27.95
C THR A 401 -6.69 -8.03 27.70
N HIS A 402 -6.31 -9.12 27.02
CA HIS A 402 -7.22 -10.18 26.57
C HIS A 402 -8.44 -9.64 25.79
N GLY A 403 -8.27 -8.49 25.08
CA GLY A 403 -9.33 -7.81 24.37
C GLY A 403 -8.80 -6.83 23.31
N TYR A 404 -9.72 -6.16 22.62
CA TYR A 404 -9.40 -5.24 21.52
C TYR A 404 -9.63 -3.76 21.86
N GLU A 405 -10.17 -3.47 23.05
CA GLU A 405 -10.54 -2.12 23.47
C GLU A 405 -9.28 -1.24 23.59
N ALA A 406 -8.20 -1.76 24.16
CA ALA A 406 -6.93 -1.05 24.28
C ALA A 406 -6.33 -0.74 22.90
N SER A 407 -6.43 -1.66 21.94
CA SER A 407 -6.03 -1.46 20.56
C SER A 407 -6.87 -0.38 19.87
N ALA A 408 -8.18 -0.37 20.08
CA ALA A 408 -9.09 0.64 19.54
C ALA A 408 -8.75 2.04 20.09
N VAL A 409 -8.47 2.15 21.40
CA VAL A 409 -8.01 3.40 22.02
C VAL A 409 -6.68 3.84 21.44
N MET A 410 -5.71 2.92 21.27
CA MET A 410 -4.42 3.24 20.65
C MET A 410 -4.61 3.82 19.24
N PHE A 411 -5.40 3.16 18.37
CA PHE A 411 -5.63 3.63 17.01
C PHE A 411 -6.41 4.95 16.96
N ALA A 412 -7.41 5.12 17.84
CA ALA A 412 -8.11 6.39 17.99
C ALA A 412 -7.17 7.50 18.47
N SER A 413 -6.24 7.22 19.41
CA SER A 413 -5.24 8.17 19.90
C SER A 413 -4.26 8.58 18.79
N LEU A 414 -3.85 7.66 17.91
CA LEU A 414 -3.09 7.99 16.71
C LEU A 414 -3.90 8.89 15.77
N GLY A 415 -5.20 8.64 15.62
CA GLY A 415 -6.12 9.51 14.89
C GLY A 415 -6.18 10.92 15.49
N VAL A 416 -6.28 11.03 16.83
CA VAL A 416 -6.24 12.33 17.55
C VAL A 416 -4.91 13.05 17.32
N ALA A 417 -3.77 12.35 17.45
CA ALA A 417 -2.47 12.91 17.17
C ALA A 417 -2.39 13.40 15.71
N GLY A 418 -2.80 12.58 14.73
CA GLY A 418 -2.86 12.98 13.33
C GLY A 418 -3.73 14.22 13.11
N PHE A 419 -4.91 14.28 13.72
CA PHE A 419 -5.79 15.44 13.64
C PHE A 419 -5.17 16.70 14.22
N VAL A 420 -4.54 16.63 15.40
CA VAL A 420 -3.83 17.75 16.01
C VAL A 420 -2.71 18.27 15.10
N PHE A 421 -1.88 17.36 14.55
CA PHE A 421 -0.81 17.76 13.66
C PHE A 421 -1.32 18.29 12.30
N ALA A 422 -2.48 17.85 11.82
CA ALA A 422 -3.14 18.45 10.67
C ALA A 422 -3.59 19.89 10.95
N LEU A 423 -4.14 20.16 12.13
CA LEU A 423 -4.50 21.54 12.56
C LEU A 423 -3.27 22.43 12.74
N LEU A 424 -2.18 21.89 13.29
CA LEU A 424 -0.90 22.63 13.40
C LEU A 424 -0.33 22.93 12.01
N LEU A 425 -0.40 21.99 11.07
CA LEU A 425 -0.01 22.18 9.68
C LEU A 425 -0.86 23.26 9.01
N LEU A 426 -2.20 23.22 9.18
CA LEU A 426 -3.11 24.25 8.69
C LEU A 426 -2.79 25.64 9.25
N GLY A 427 -2.51 25.72 10.56
CA GLY A 427 -2.11 26.96 11.20
C GLY A 427 -0.76 27.50 10.70
N ALA A 428 0.21 26.62 10.46
CA ALA A 428 1.51 26.98 9.90
C ALA A 428 1.40 27.43 8.45
N ASP A 429 0.60 26.73 7.63
CA ASP A 429 0.35 27.09 6.22
C ASP A 429 -0.29 28.46 6.08
N ARG A 430 -1.32 28.77 6.90
CA ARG A 430 -1.95 30.11 6.91
C ARG A 430 -0.96 31.23 7.18
N ARG A 431 0.01 31.01 8.11
CA ARG A 431 1.06 31.99 8.41
C ARG A 431 2.08 32.12 7.29
N ALA A 432 2.28 31.07 6.52
CA ALA A 432 3.22 31.01 5.40
C ALA A 432 2.62 31.43 4.04
N GLY A 433 1.38 31.93 4.03
CA GLY A 433 0.71 32.41 2.81
C GLY A 433 -0.32 31.45 2.23
N GLY A 434 -0.62 30.32 2.88
CA GLY A 434 -1.75 29.45 2.56
C GLY A 434 -1.59 28.62 1.27
N ALA A 435 -0.40 28.14 0.96
CA ALA A 435 -0.12 27.39 -0.25
C ALA A 435 -0.88 26.04 -0.30
N LEU A 436 -1.12 25.40 0.85
CA LEU A 436 -1.84 24.14 0.94
C LEU A 436 -3.36 24.29 0.81
N GLU A 437 -3.90 25.48 1.11
CA GLU A 437 -5.33 25.72 1.09
C GLU A 437 -5.82 26.33 -0.23
N ARG A 438 -4.91 26.66 -1.17
CA ARG A 438 -5.26 27.23 -2.49
C ARG A 438 -5.59 26.11 -3.47
N GLY A 439 -6.69 26.26 -4.24
CA GLY A 439 -7.02 25.41 -5.38
C GLY A 439 -6.14 25.68 -6.60
N ALA A 440 -6.03 24.71 -7.50
CA ALA A 440 -5.23 24.83 -8.72
C ALA A 440 -5.67 25.96 -9.68
N HIS A 441 -6.86 26.55 -9.48
CA HIS A 441 -7.45 27.58 -10.35
C HIS A 441 -7.34 29.01 -9.79
N THR A 442 -6.56 29.23 -8.73
CA THR A 442 -6.39 30.57 -8.11
C THR A 442 -5.00 31.16 -8.33
N GLY A 443 -4.24 30.63 -9.31
CA GLY A 443 -2.92 31.14 -9.73
C GLY A 443 -2.90 31.57 -11.17
#